data_2e36322bc6eae1f2e38758a226b5a2de
#
_entry.id   2e36322bc6eae1f2e38758a226b5a2de
#
_cell.length_a   1.000
_cell.length_b   1.000
_cell.length_c   1.000
_cell.angle_alpha   90.00
_cell.angle_beta   90.00
_cell.angle_gamma   90.00
#
_symmetry.space_group_name_H-M   'P 1'
#
loop_
_entity.id
_entity.type
_entity.pdbx_description
1 polymer ?
#
loop_
_entity_poly.entity_id
_entity_poly.type
_entity_poly.pdbx_seq_one_letter_code
_entity_poly.pdbx_strand_id
1 'polypeptide(L)'
;MTGATDRVPPALRAVLIAAAVGVLALLHYTAGHHGGAASAHHLYRRLFYLPILAAAWGWGARGGLTVAGSVVAVYVPHAFGLFGMHADPASTIDKGAELLLYVGVGGLVGWFVDRERGTSKQLRALLAERENTIEQRDSALEELRATQEVLVQAEHQSAMGFLTA
;
A
#
# COMPACT_ATOMS: atom_id res chain seq x y z
N MET A 1 -10.08 -12.73 2.43
CA MET A 1 -10.83 -12.06 1.34
C MET A 1 -9.82 -11.23 0.54
N THR A 2 -9.20 -11.82 -0.47
CA THR A 2 -8.33 -11.13 -1.42
C THR A 2 -9.22 -10.39 -2.41
N GLY A 3 -9.26 -9.07 -2.27
CA GLY A 3 -10.16 -8.21 -3.01
C GLY A 3 -9.89 -8.23 -4.52
N ALA A 4 -10.93 -7.99 -5.29
CA ALA A 4 -10.97 -7.89 -6.74
C ALA A 4 -9.98 -6.87 -7.36
N THR A 5 -9.28 -6.09 -6.55
CA THR A 5 -8.27 -5.11 -6.93
C THR A 5 -6.93 -5.73 -7.39
N ASP A 6 -6.68 -7.01 -7.08
CA ASP A 6 -5.44 -7.69 -7.49
C ASP A 6 -5.44 -8.18 -8.95
N ARG A 7 -6.52 -7.95 -9.69
CA ARG A 7 -6.66 -8.42 -11.08
C ARG A 7 -6.07 -7.49 -12.14
N VAL A 8 -5.73 -6.23 -11.77
CA VAL A 8 -5.16 -5.28 -12.75
C VAL A 8 -3.64 -5.39 -12.75
N PRO A 9 -3.00 -5.74 -13.89
CA PRO A 9 -1.56 -5.82 -14.02
C PRO A 9 -0.87 -4.51 -13.60
N PRO A 10 0.30 -4.56 -12.94
CA PRO A 10 1.01 -3.36 -12.48
C PRO A 10 1.34 -2.39 -13.63
N ALA A 11 1.67 -2.91 -14.81
CA ALA A 11 1.90 -2.11 -15.99
C ALA A 11 0.65 -1.32 -16.42
N LEU A 12 -0.53 -1.96 -16.41
CA LEU A 12 -1.77 -1.29 -16.77
C LEU A 12 -2.15 -0.21 -15.74
N ARG A 13 -1.92 -0.47 -14.45
CA ARG A 13 -2.09 0.56 -13.40
C ARG A 13 -1.18 1.77 -13.64
N ALA A 14 0.09 1.53 -13.97
CA ALA A 14 1.03 2.61 -14.28
C ALA A 14 0.58 3.44 -15.49
N VAL A 15 0.13 2.78 -16.55
CA VAL A 15 -0.40 3.45 -17.74
C VAL A 15 -1.65 4.28 -17.41
N LEU A 16 -2.58 3.73 -16.63
CA LEU A 16 -3.80 4.45 -16.23
C LEU A 16 -3.49 5.68 -15.38
N ILE A 17 -2.54 5.59 -14.44
CA ILE A 17 -2.12 6.71 -13.61
C ILE A 17 -1.40 7.77 -14.47
N ALA A 18 -0.51 7.36 -15.36
CA ALA A 18 0.16 8.28 -16.28
C ALA A 18 -0.84 8.99 -17.22
N ALA A 19 -1.81 8.24 -17.75
CA ALA A 19 -2.89 8.80 -18.55
C ALA A 19 -3.74 9.81 -17.76
N ALA A 20 -4.08 9.49 -16.50
CA ALA A 20 -4.82 10.40 -15.62
C ALA A 20 -4.04 11.70 -15.36
N VAL A 21 -2.75 11.61 -15.08
CA VAL A 21 -1.88 12.80 -14.92
C VAL A 21 -1.85 13.61 -16.21
N GLY A 22 -1.69 12.96 -17.38
CA GLY A 22 -1.65 13.63 -18.68
C GLY A 22 -2.97 14.34 -19.01
N VAL A 23 -4.10 13.69 -18.79
CA VAL A 23 -5.43 14.28 -19.02
C VAL A 23 -5.67 15.46 -18.08
N LEU A 24 -5.36 15.32 -16.79
CA LEU A 24 -5.50 16.41 -15.83
C LEU A 24 -4.58 17.60 -16.18
N ALA A 25 -3.36 17.32 -16.62
CA ALA A 25 -2.43 18.35 -17.10
C ALA A 25 -3.03 19.10 -18.30
N LEU A 26 -3.52 18.36 -19.30
CA LEU A 26 -4.14 18.96 -20.48
C LEU A 26 -5.34 19.84 -20.12
N LEU A 27 -6.24 19.34 -19.27
CA LEU A 27 -7.39 20.10 -18.77
C LEU A 27 -6.97 21.34 -18.00
N HIS A 28 -5.94 21.23 -17.15
CA HIS A 28 -5.40 22.35 -16.37
C HIS A 28 -4.85 23.44 -17.28
N TYR A 29 -4.08 23.08 -18.31
CA TYR A 29 -3.51 24.05 -19.26
C TYR A 29 -4.57 24.69 -20.18
N THR A 30 -5.58 23.94 -20.61
CA THR A 30 -6.62 24.46 -21.51
C THR A 30 -7.65 25.31 -20.78
N ALA A 31 -7.96 25.05 -19.51
CA ALA A 31 -8.93 25.83 -18.75
C ALA A 31 -8.48 27.29 -18.55
N GLY A 32 -7.18 27.57 -18.53
CA GLY A 32 -6.65 28.94 -18.43
C GLY A 32 -6.92 29.82 -19.67
N HIS A 33 -7.19 29.23 -20.83
CA HIS A 33 -7.40 29.97 -22.08
C HIS A 33 -8.85 30.41 -22.31
N HIS A 34 -9.82 29.82 -21.64
CA HIS A 34 -11.24 30.13 -21.81
C HIS A 34 -11.77 30.96 -20.64
N GLY A 35 -11.50 32.21 -20.60
CA GLY A 35 -11.84 33.34 -19.68
C GLY A 35 -13.05 33.25 -18.73
N GLY A 36 -13.58 32.07 -18.41
CA GLY A 36 -14.81 31.91 -17.63
C GLY A 36 -14.73 31.00 -16.39
N ALA A 37 -13.61 30.37 -16.09
CA ALA A 37 -13.61 29.28 -15.13
C ALA A 37 -12.45 29.31 -14.10
N ALA A 38 -12.30 30.40 -13.35
CA ALA A 38 -11.40 30.41 -12.19
C ALA A 38 -11.71 29.26 -11.22
N SER A 39 -12.99 28.92 -11.04
CA SER A 39 -13.44 27.79 -10.22
C SER A 39 -13.03 26.43 -10.79
N ALA A 40 -13.06 26.23 -12.11
CA ALA A 40 -12.64 24.99 -12.76
C ALA A 40 -11.13 24.78 -12.62
N HIS A 41 -10.33 25.83 -12.76
CA HIS A 41 -8.88 25.77 -12.60
C HIS A 41 -8.47 25.28 -11.19
N HIS A 42 -9.13 25.81 -10.14
CA HIS A 42 -8.91 25.33 -8.77
C HIS A 42 -9.33 23.88 -8.56
N LEU A 43 -10.37 23.42 -9.26
CA LEU A 43 -10.80 22.02 -9.17
C LEU A 43 -9.77 21.08 -9.78
N TYR A 44 -9.25 21.41 -10.98
CA TYR A 44 -8.24 20.55 -11.65
C TYR A 44 -6.96 20.43 -10.84
N ARG A 45 -6.52 21.49 -10.16
CA ARG A 45 -5.39 21.43 -9.24
C ARG A 45 -5.61 20.40 -8.14
N ARG A 46 -6.79 20.36 -7.53
CA ARG A 46 -7.12 19.39 -6.48
C ARG A 46 -7.24 17.96 -7.00
N LEU A 47 -7.65 17.76 -8.24
CA LEU A 47 -7.78 16.44 -8.83
C LEU A 47 -6.43 15.73 -9.02
N PHE A 48 -5.30 16.45 -9.04
CA PHE A 48 -3.97 15.82 -9.07
C PHE A 48 -3.66 14.96 -7.85
N TYR A 49 -4.34 15.15 -6.72
CA TYR A 49 -4.18 14.25 -5.58
C TYR A 49 -4.66 12.82 -5.87
N LEU A 50 -5.63 12.63 -6.74
CA LEU A 50 -6.17 11.29 -7.05
C LEU A 50 -5.12 10.34 -7.65
N PRO A 51 -4.38 10.69 -8.72
CA PRO A 51 -3.32 9.81 -9.22
C PRO A 51 -2.16 9.66 -8.25
N ILE A 52 -1.83 10.67 -7.43
CA ILE A 52 -0.81 10.57 -6.38
C ILE A 52 -1.22 9.54 -5.33
N LEU A 53 -2.45 9.60 -4.82
CA LEU A 53 -3.00 8.66 -3.85
C LEU A 53 -3.10 7.25 -4.43
N ALA A 54 -3.55 7.11 -5.67
CA ALA A 54 -3.62 5.81 -6.35
C ALA A 54 -2.24 5.17 -6.50
N ALA A 55 -1.21 5.96 -6.83
CA ALA A 55 0.17 5.49 -6.91
C ALA A 55 0.75 5.14 -5.53
N ALA A 56 0.52 5.97 -4.52
CA ALA A 56 0.92 5.71 -3.14
C ALA A 56 0.28 4.41 -2.60
N TRP A 57 -0.99 4.19 -2.88
CA TRP A 57 -1.69 2.95 -2.52
C TRP A 57 -1.11 1.73 -3.26
N GLY A 58 -0.80 1.87 -4.55
CA GLY A 58 -0.28 0.78 -5.38
C GLY A 58 1.15 0.37 -5.03
N TRP A 59 2.06 1.34 -4.95
CA TRP A 59 3.51 1.14 -4.85
C TRP A 59 4.18 1.79 -3.63
N GLY A 60 3.39 2.21 -2.63
CA GLY A 60 3.90 2.80 -1.41
C GLY A 60 4.53 4.18 -1.63
N ALA A 61 5.52 4.52 -0.78
CA ALA A 61 6.18 5.83 -0.81
C ALA A 61 6.87 6.11 -2.15
N ARG A 62 7.48 5.10 -2.76
CA ARG A 62 8.14 5.26 -4.07
C ARG A 62 7.15 5.67 -5.15
N GLY A 63 5.99 5.00 -5.22
CA GLY A 63 4.95 5.33 -6.20
C GLY A 63 4.36 6.71 -5.97
N GLY A 64 3.99 7.03 -4.73
CA GLY A 64 3.45 8.33 -4.34
C GLY A 64 4.39 9.47 -4.67
N LEU A 65 5.67 9.36 -4.30
CA LEU A 65 6.68 10.39 -4.58
C LEU A 65 6.99 10.54 -6.06
N THR A 66 7.05 9.44 -6.82
CA THR A 66 7.32 9.49 -8.26
C THR A 66 6.20 10.24 -8.99
N VAL A 67 4.93 9.92 -8.70
CA VAL A 67 3.79 10.59 -9.34
C VAL A 67 3.67 12.03 -8.84
N ALA A 68 3.88 12.30 -7.55
CA ALA A 68 3.91 13.67 -7.03
C ALA A 68 5.00 14.51 -7.71
N GLY A 69 6.20 13.97 -7.88
CA GLY A 69 7.29 14.63 -8.62
C GLY A 69 6.94 14.91 -10.08
N SER A 70 6.27 13.98 -10.75
CA SER A 70 5.78 14.18 -12.11
C SER A 70 4.72 15.30 -12.19
N VAL A 71 3.79 15.34 -11.24
CA VAL A 71 2.80 16.43 -11.13
C VAL A 71 3.48 17.76 -10.89
N VAL A 72 4.45 17.81 -9.98
CA VAL A 72 5.26 19.03 -9.72
C VAL A 72 5.97 19.49 -10.99
N ALA A 73 6.61 18.58 -11.72
CA ALA A 73 7.33 18.91 -12.97
C ALA A 73 6.39 19.47 -14.05
N VAL A 74 5.16 18.97 -14.12
CA VAL A 74 4.12 19.47 -15.04
C VAL A 74 3.55 20.82 -14.57
N TYR A 75 3.34 20.99 -13.27
CA TYR A 75 2.67 22.17 -12.71
C TYR A 75 3.60 23.41 -12.65
N VAL A 76 4.89 23.23 -12.31
CA VAL A 76 5.85 24.34 -12.12
C VAL A 76 5.95 25.28 -13.33
N PRO A 77 6.09 24.83 -14.59
CA PRO A 77 6.19 25.73 -15.73
C PRO A 77 4.99 26.65 -15.88
N HIS A 78 3.78 26.12 -15.65
CA HIS A 78 2.56 26.92 -15.71
C HIS A 78 2.39 27.84 -14.49
N ALA A 79 2.68 27.35 -13.30
CA ALA A 79 2.53 28.13 -12.06
C ALA A 79 3.43 29.38 -12.06
N PHE A 80 4.63 29.29 -12.58
CA PHE A 80 5.62 30.37 -12.56
C PHE A 80 5.80 31.08 -13.92
N GLY A 81 4.99 30.78 -14.91
CA GLY A 81 5.04 31.42 -16.23
C GLY A 81 6.33 31.15 -16.99
N LEU A 82 6.96 29.99 -16.78
CA LEU A 82 8.15 29.58 -17.50
C LEU A 82 7.84 29.33 -18.99
N PHE A 83 8.85 29.51 -19.85
CA PHE A 83 8.73 29.29 -21.31
C PHE A 83 7.66 30.16 -22.01
N GLY A 84 7.39 31.38 -21.50
CA GLY A 84 6.41 32.31 -22.10
C GLY A 84 4.95 31.95 -21.81
N MET A 85 4.68 31.04 -20.92
CA MET A 85 3.33 30.71 -20.47
C MET A 85 2.77 31.83 -19.56
N HIS A 86 1.46 32.01 -19.59
CA HIS A 86 0.79 32.91 -18.65
C HIS A 86 0.88 32.31 -17.23
N ALA A 87 1.48 33.06 -16.31
CA ALA A 87 1.57 32.63 -14.91
C ALA A 87 0.18 32.55 -14.28
N ASP A 88 -0.01 31.50 -13.45
CA ASP A 88 -1.21 31.42 -12.58
C ASP A 88 -1.27 32.67 -11.68
N PRO A 89 -2.43 33.33 -11.56
CA PRO A 89 -2.59 34.54 -10.73
C PRO A 89 -2.50 34.26 -9.21
N ALA A 90 -2.46 32.99 -8.77
CA ALA A 90 -2.29 32.65 -7.36
C ALA A 90 -1.00 33.20 -6.77
N SER A 91 -0.98 33.46 -5.46
CA SER A 91 0.20 33.95 -4.77
C SER A 91 1.35 32.94 -4.82
N THR A 92 2.59 33.41 -4.76
CA THR A 92 3.78 32.52 -4.73
C THR A 92 3.76 31.60 -3.52
N ILE A 93 3.20 32.05 -2.40
CA ILE A 93 3.05 31.25 -1.18
C ILE A 93 2.07 30.11 -1.41
N ASP A 94 0.90 30.37 -2.03
CA ASP A 94 -0.10 29.34 -2.33
C ASP A 94 0.45 28.27 -3.27
N LYS A 95 1.20 28.69 -4.30
CA LYS A 95 1.90 27.78 -5.22
C LYS A 95 2.92 26.89 -4.51
N GLY A 96 3.74 27.49 -3.66
CA GLY A 96 4.74 26.76 -2.86
C GLY A 96 4.09 25.77 -1.90
N ALA A 97 3.04 26.19 -1.20
CA ALA A 97 2.29 25.33 -0.29
C ALA A 97 1.67 24.13 -1.01
N GLU A 98 1.13 24.35 -2.22
CA GLU A 98 0.54 23.25 -3.00
C GLU A 98 1.57 22.25 -3.51
N LEU A 99 2.73 22.72 -3.96
CA LEU A 99 3.84 21.83 -4.33
C LEU A 99 4.29 20.96 -3.15
N LEU A 100 4.44 21.56 -1.96
CA LEU A 100 4.77 20.84 -0.74
C LEU A 100 3.68 19.82 -0.37
N LEU A 101 2.40 20.17 -0.56
CA LEU A 101 1.29 19.27 -0.29
C LEU A 101 1.28 18.06 -1.24
N TYR A 102 1.56 18.22 -2.53
CA TYR A 102 1.66 17.09 -3.46
C TYR A 102 2.73 16.08 -3.02
N VAL A 103 3.92 16.56 -2.70
CA VAL A 103 5.03 15.73 -2.24
C VAL A 103 4.74 15.16 -0.85
N GLY A 104 4.23 15.99 0.07
CA GLY A 104 3.89 15.58 1.43
C GLY A 104 2.82 14.49 1.47
N VAL A 105 1.73 14.66 0.73
CA VAL A 105 0.65 13.66 0.66
C VAL A 105 1.15 12.38 0.01
N GLY A 106 1.87 12.46 -1.12
CA GLY A 106 2.42 11.29 -1.79
C GLY A 106 3.39 10.49 -0.91
N GLY A 107 4.28 11.20 -0.21
CA GLY A 107 5.25 10.60 0.71
C GLY A 107 4.62 10.01 1.96
N LEU A 108 3.76 10.77 2.64
CA LEU A 108 3.12 10.39 3.91
C LEU A 108 2.18 9.20 3.74
N VAL A 109 1.28 9.27 2.76
CA VAL A 109 0.34 8.18 2.48
C VAL A 109 1.11 6.93 2.01
N GLY A 110 2.09 7.11 1.13
CA GLY A 110 2.90 5.99 0.66
C GLY A 110 3.70 5.34 1.79
N TRP A 111 4.30 6.12 2.69
CA TRP A 111 5.00 5.61 3.87
C TRP A 111 4.05 4.82 4.80
N PHE A 112 2.84 5.35 5.03
CA PHE A 112 1.84 4.67 5.84
C PHE A 112 1.45 3.31 5.24
N VAL A 113 1.22 3.27 3.92
CA VAL A 113 0.91 2.03 3.20
C VAL A 113 2.07 1.02 3.29
N ASP A 114 3.31 1.46 3.15
CA ASP A 114 4.49 0.59 3.27
C ASP A 114 4.62 0.03 4.68
N ARG A 115 4.37 0.86 5.70
CA ARG A 115 4.39 0.45 7.11
C ARG A 115 3.31 -0.60 7.40
N GLU A 116 2.08 -0.36 6.95
CA GLU A 116 0.96 -1.30 7.13
C GLU A 116 1.25 -2.65 6.48
N ARG A 117 1.78 -2.64 5.25
CA ARG A 117 2.19 -3.86 4.54
C ARG A 117 3.30 -4.62 5.29
N GLY A 118 4.25 -3.89 5.85
CA GLY A 118 5.32 -4.46 6.68
C GLY A 118 4.76 -5.17 7.91
N THR A 119 3.90 -4.49 8.67
CA THR A 119 3.25 -5.05 9.86
C THR A 119 2.39 -6.27 9.53
N SER A 120 1.62 -6.21 8.44
CA SER A 120 0.80 -7.33 7.99
C SER A 120 1.63 -8.56 7.59
N LYS A 121 2.81 -8.37 6.97
CA LYS A 121 3.73 -9.47 6.64
C LYS A 121 4.31 -10.11 7.91
N GLN A 122 4.73 -9.29 8.88
CA GLN A 122 5.25 -9.77 10.16
C GLN A 122 4.19 -10.57 10.94
N LEU A 123 2.95 -10.08 10.98
CA LEU A 123 1.86 -10.78 11.64
C LEU A 123 1.58 -12.14 10.99
N ARG A 124 1.56 -12.21 9.66
CA ARG A 124 1.38 -13.49 8.95
C ARG A 124 2.51 -14.47 9.21
N ALA A 125 3.76 -14.00 9.28
CA ALA A 125 4.91 -14.85 9.61
C ALA A 125 4.80 -15.41 11.04
N LEU A 126 4.41 -14.58 12.01
CA LEU A 126 4.19 -15.02 13.40
C LEU A 126 3.03 -16.01 13.54
N LEU A 127 1.96 -15.83 12.77
CA LEU A 127 0.84 -16.79 12.76
C LEU A 127 1.27 -18.14 12.18
N ALA A 128 2.01 -18.15 11.08
CA ALA A 128 2.55 -19.39 10.50
C ALA A 128 3.52 -20.11 11.44
N GLU A 129 4.38 -19.38 12.15
CA GLU A 129 5.27 -19.94 13.18
C GLU A 129 4.48 -20.56 14.34
N ARG A 130 3.42 -19.89 14.78
CA ARG A 130 2.52 -20.43 15.81
C ARG A 130 1.80 -21.70 15.37
N GLU A 131 1.29 -21.75 14.14
CA GLU A 131 0.68 -22.97 13.57
C GLU A 131 1.66 -24.13 13.60
N ASN A 132 2.88 -23.95 13.10
CA ASN A 132 3.93 -24.98 13.15
C ASN A 132 4.22 -25.46 14.58
N THR A 133 4.27 -24.53 15.53
CA THR A 133 4.53 -24.87 16.94
C THR A 133 3.39 -25.70 17.53
N ILE A 134 2.14 -25.40 17.18
CA ILE A 134 0.97 -26.15 17.62
C ILE A 134 1.01 -27.57 17.05
N GLU A 135 1.27 -27.73 15.75
CA GLU A 135 1.40 -29.05 15.10
C GLU A 135 2.49 -29.91 15.74
N GLN A 136 3.66 -29.32 16.03
CA GLN A 136 4.75 -30.02 16.72
C GLN A 136 4.36 -30.48 18.13
N ARG A 137 3.64 -29.62 18.87
CA ARG A 137 3.15 -29.98 20.21
C ARG A 137 2.11 -31.08 20.17
N ASP A 138 1.19 -31.03 19.22
CA ASP A 138 0.16 -32.04 19.06
C ASP A 138 0.77 -33.40 18.69
N SER A 139 1.75 -33.44 17.76
CA SER A 139 2.51 -34.65 17.45
C SER A 139 3.26 -35.21 18.68
N ALA A 140 3.91 -34.36 19.45
CA ALA A 140 4.61 -34.77 20.66
C ALA A 140 3.64 -35.31 21.75
N LEU A 141 2.45 -34.74 21.85
CA LEU A 141 1.42 -35.24 22.76
C LEU A 141 0.87 -36.60 22.33
N GLU A 142 0.72 -36.84 21.04
CA GLU A 142 0.30 -38.14 20.51
C GLU A 142 1.36 -39.22 20.77
N GLU A 143 2.65 -38.91 20.53
CA GLU A 143 3.75 -39.82 20.85
C GLU A 143 3.81 -40.13 22.36
N LEU A 144 3.62 -39.12 23.20
CA LEU A 144 3.60 -39.31 24.66
C LEU A 144 2.44 -40.22 25.09
N ARG A 145 1.24 -40.01 24.54
CA ARG A 145 0.08 -40.85 24.82
C ARG A 145 0.31 -42.30 24.41
N ALA A 146 0.83 -42.51 23.18
CA ALA A 146 1.15 -43.85 22.69
C ALA A 146 2.16 -44.55 23.61
N THR A 147 3.19 -43.82 24.06
CA THR A 147 4.20 -44.36 24.97
C THR A 147 3.60 -44.71 26.35
N GLN A 148 2.71 -43.85 26.90
CA GLN A 148 2.02 -44.12 28.14
C GLN A 148 1.11 -45.36 28.05
N GLU A 149 0.39 -45.53 26.95
CA GLU A 149 -0.46 -46.72 26.74
C GLU A 149 0.37 -48.02 26.75
N VAL A 150 1.52 -48.02 26.06
CA VAL A 150 2.46 -49.18 26.06
C VAL A 150 2.99 -49.49 27.46
N LEU A 151 3.37 -48.43 28.23
CA LEU A 151 3.84 -48.62 29.59
C LEU A 151 2.76 -49.20 30.53
N VAL A 152 1.56 -48.64 30.46
CA VAL A 152 0.40 -49.16 31.25
C VAL A 152 0.09 -50.62 30.89
N GLN A 153 0.15 -51.00 29.62
CA GLN A 153 -0.06 -52.36 29.18
C GLN A 153 1.04 -53.30 29.66
N ALA A 154 2.30 -52.88 29.63
CA ALA A 154 3.44 -53.67 30.15
C ALA A 154 3.35 -53.84 31.66
N GLU A 155 2.98 -52.83 32.40
CA GLU A 155 2.78 -52.89 33.85
C GLU A 155 1.62 -53.86 34.20
N HIS A 156 0.53 -53.82 33.47
CA HIS A 156 -0.61 -54.74 33.67
C HIS A 156 -0.24 -56.20 33.40
N GLN A 157 0.55 -56.45 32.34
CA GLN A 157 1.05 -57.77 32.02
C GLN A 157 2.03 -58.32 33.10
N SER A 158 2.91 -57.46 33.62
CA SER A 158 3.84 -57.78 34.69
C SER A 158 3.07 -58.14 36.00
N ALA A 159 2.05 -57.33 36.35
CA ALA A 159 1.23 -57.59 37.53
C ALA A 159 0.48 -58.93 37.46
N MET A 160 -0.05 -59.27 36.26
CA MET A 160 -0.70 -60.57 36.04
C MET A 160 0.24 -61.75 36.09
N GLY A 161 1.50 -61.60 35.61
CA GLY A 161 2.52 -62.63 35.70
C GLY A 161 2.92 -63.01 37.15
N PHE A 162 2.86 -62.03 38.08
CA PHE A 162 3.13 -62.28 39.49
C PHE A 162 1.99 -63.02 40.20
N LEU A 163 0.78 -62.96 39.74
CA LEU A 163 -0.38 -63.62 40.35
C LEU A 163 -0.55 -65.06 39.90
N THR A 164 0.17 -65.53 38.86
CA THR A 164 0.07 -66.88 38.29
C THR A 164 1.30 -67.75 38.61
N ALA A 165 2.26 -67.28 39.33
CA ALA A 165 3.44 -67.97 39.85
C ALA A 165 3.26 -68.33 41.36
#